data_e1cbf3694000db3d8f4552f7f2674d02
#
_entry.id   e1cbf3694000db3d8f4552f7f2674d02
#
_cell.length_a   1.000
_cell.length_b   1.000
_cell.length_c   1.000
_cell.angle_alpha   90.00
_cell.angle_beta   90.00
_cell.angle_gamma   90.00
#
_symmetry.space_group_name_H-M   'P 1'
#
loop_
_entity.id
_entity.type
_entity.pdbx_description
1 polymer ?
#
loop_
_entity_poly.entity_id
_entity_poly.type
_entity_poly.pdbx_seq_one_letter_code
_entity_poly.pdbx_strand_id
1 'polypeptide(L)'
;MDETGKDATRLPVGTDRYVLGTAVQTKIAGKPVEGPVYEFAPVINTFLREHLFGDIFGRDVLDFQDRELATAAALASLPAETQLRSHLKGCLNVGLSSQHLKEFVTVLETKVGKSEAQMAARLLDDILQQ
;
A
#
# COMPACT_ATOMS: atom_id res chain seq x y z
N MET A 1 -12.65 22.92 13.88
CA MET A 1 -12.67 23.31 12.44
C MET A 1 -13.13 22.10 11.67
N ASP A 2 -14.34 22.12 11.18
CA ASP A 2 -14.88 21.01 10.40
C ASP A 2 -14.48 21.20 8.93
N GLU A 3 -13.26 20.78 8.60
CA GLU A 3 -12.87 20.71 7.20
C GLU A 3 -13.52 19.49 6.58
N THR A 4 -14.42 19.72 5.65
CA THR A 4 -14.97 18.64 4.81
C THR A 4 -13.86 18.08 3.93
N GLY A 5 -13.70 16.76 3.93
CA GLY A 5 -12.74 16.11 3.05
C GLY A 5 -13.03 16.38 1.57
N LYS A 6 -12.00 16.31 0.73
CA LYS A 6 -12.15 16.50 -0.71
C LYS A 6 -12.86 15.29 -1.34
N ASP A 7 -13.80 15.55 -2.23
CA ASP A 7 -14.37 14.50 -3.07
C ASP A 7 -13.38 14.04 -4.14
N ALA A 8 -13.34 12.74 -4.37
CA ALA A 8 -12.58 12.20 -5.49
C ALA A 8 -13.27 12.51 -6.82
N THR A 9 -12.49 12.67 -7.89
CA THR A 9 -13.03 12.73 -9.24
C THR A 9 -13.83 11.47 -9.55
N ARG A 10 -15.05 11.65 -10.07
CA ARG A 10 -15.90 10.52 -10.46
C ARG A 10 -15.28 9.79 -11.64
N LEU A 11 -15.22 8.48 -11.55
CA LEU A 11 -14.78 7.66 -12.66
C LEU A 11 -15.79 7.75 -13.83
N PRO A 12 -15.32 7.67 -15.09
CA PRO A 12 -16.21 7.64 -16.25
C PRO A 12 -17.26 6.55 -16.14
N VAL A 13 -18.45 6.83 -16.68
CA VAL A 13 -19.53 5.82 -16.76
C VAL A 13 -19.05 4.62 -17.57
N GLY A 14 -19.29 3.41 -17.05
CA GLY A 14 -18.84 2.17 -17.68
C GLY A 14 -17.41 1.76 -17.36
N THR A 15 -16.72 2.46 -16.45
CA THR A 15 -15.39 2.02 -15.99
C THR A 15 -15.47 0.63 -15.37
N ASP A 16 -14.72 -0.32 -15.93
CA ASP A 16 -14.54 -1.66 -15.38
C ASP A 16 -13.62 -1.59 -14.14
N ARG A 17 -14.21 -1.80 -12.96
CA ARG A 17 -13.51 -1.71 -11.67
C ARG A 17 -12.45 -2.78 -11.52
N TYR A 18 -12.69 -3.97 -12.03
CA TYR A 18 -11.75 -5.07 -11.97
C TYR A 18 -10.51 -4.78 -12.82
N VAL A 19 -10.70 -4.26 -14.02
CA VAL A 19 -9.59 -3.87 -14.92
C VAL A 19 -8.79 -2.71 -14.30
N LEU A 20 -9.47 -1.67 -13.84
CA LEU A 20 -8.82 -0.54 -13.17
C LEU A 20 -8.02 -0.99 -11.94
N GLY A 21 -8.63 -1.76 -11.06
CA GLY A 21 -7.99 -2.23 -9.83
C GLY A 21 -6.84 -3.20 -10.09
N THR A 22 -6.93 -4.02 -11.15
CA THR A 22 -5.82 -4.86 -11.57
C THR A 22 -4.63 -4.03 -12.01
N ALA A 23 -4.84 -2.95 -12.77
CA ALA A 23 -3.78 -2.04 -13.18
C ALA A 23 -3.14 -1.32 -11.99
N VAL A 24 -3.96 -0.83 -11.05
CA VAL A 24 -3.49 -0.17 -9.81
C VAL A 24 -2.69 -1.14 -8.94
N GLN A 25 -3.21 -2.34 -8.69
CA GLN A 25 -2.53 -3.38 -7.92
C GLN A 25 -1.17 -3.75 -8.54
N THR A 26 -1.15 -3.95 -9.86
CA THR A 26 0.08 -4.29 -10.60
C THR A 26 1.12 -3.17 -10.49
N LYS A 27 0.68 -1.90 -10.58
CA LYS A 27 1.58 -0.74 -10.42
C LYS A 27 2.22 -0.71 -9.03
N ILE A 28 1.45 -0.93 -7.98
CA ILE A 28 1.94 -0.93 -6.60
C ILE A 28 2.86 -2.13 -6.35
N ALA A 29 2.46 -3.31 -6.76
CA ALA A 29 3.24 -4.53 -6.56
C ALA A 29 4.48 -4.64 -7.47
N GLY A 30 4.56 -3.82 -8.53
CA GLY A 30 5.62 -3.87 -9.55
C GLY A 30 5.47 -5.04 -10.55
N LYS A 31 4.48 -5.89 -10.37
CA LYS A 31 4.15 -7.04 -11.23
C LYS A 31 2.72 -7.51 -11.01
N PRO A 32 2.14 -8.31 -11.91
CA PRO A 32 0.85 -8.96 -11.67
C PRO A 32 0.87 -9.77 -10.38
N VAL A 33 -0.17 -9.65 -9.58
CA VAL A 33 -0.30 -10.34 -8.29
C VAL A 33 -1.12 -11.60 -8.48
N GLU A 34 -0.51 -12.72 -8.15
CA GLU A 34 -1.06 -14.08 -8.22
C GLU A 34 -0.62 -14.85 -6.96
N GLY A 35 -1.23 -15.99 -6.71
CA GLY A 35 -0.78 -16.86 -5.65
C GLY A 35 -1.88 -17.68 -5.00
N PRO A 36 -1.49 -18.60 -4.09
CA PRO A 36 -2.40 -19.62 -3.53
C PRO A 36 -3.64 -19.06 -2.84
N VAL A 37 -3.56 -17.89 -2.22
CA VAL A 37 -4.72 -17.25 -1.56
C VAL A 37 -5.80 -16.89 -2.58
N TYR A 38 -5.40 -16.41 -3.76
CA TYR A 38 -6.33 -16.02 -4.82
C TYR A 38 -6.92 -17.25 -5.53
N GLU A 39 -6.16 -18.33 -5.62
CA GLU A 39 -6.63 -19.60 -6.15
C GLU A 39 -7.61 -20.28 -5.18
N PHE A 40 -7.30 -20.24 -3.89
CA PHE A 40 -8.15 -20.80 -2.83
C PHE A 40 -9.45 -20.02 -2.65
N ALA A 41 -9.41 -18.72 -2.74
CA ALA A 41 -10.58 -17.84 -2.53
C ALA A 41 -10.67 -16.77 -3.65
N PRO A 42 -11.11 -17.14 -4.87
CA PRO A 42 -11.18 -16.22 -6.01
C PRO A 42 -12.02 -14.98 -5.77
N VAL A 43 -13.07 -15.09 -4.94
CA VAL A 43 -13.92 -13.96 -4.56
C VAL A 43 -13.14 -12.88 -3.79
N ILE A 44 -12.15 -13.26 -2.98
CA ILE A 44 -11.29 -12.30 -2.29
C ILE A 44 -10.45 -11.51 -3.31
N ASN A 45 -9.94 -12.19 -4.33
CA ASN A 45 -9.22 -11.51 -5.42
C ASN A 45 -10.12 -10.49 -6.14
N THR A 46 -11.36 -10.85 -6.42
CA THR A 46 -12.34 -9.94 -7.03
C THR A 46 -12.58 -8.71 -6.14
N PHE A 47 -12.86 -8.89 -4.85
CA PHE A 47 -13.07 -7.76 -3.92
C PHE A 47 -11.84 -6.88 -3.76
N LEU A 48 -10.64 -7.46 -3.71
CA LEU A 48 -9.41 -6.69 -3.65
C LEU A 48 -9.25 -5.83 -4.90
N ARG A 49 -9.42 -6.41 -6.09
CA ARG A 49 -9.25 -5.66 -7.35
C ARG A 49 -10.34 -4.63 -7.56
N GLU A 50 -11.60 -4.99 -7.42
CA GLU A 50 -12.70 -4.07 -7.68
C GLU A 50 -12.81 -2.99 -6.60
N HIS A 51 -12.83 -3.38 -5.33
CA HIS A 51 -13.10 -2.46 -4.24
C HIS A 51 -11.85 -1.80 -3.69
N LEU A 52 -10.86 -2.57 -3.22
CA LEU A 52 -9.68 -1.97 -2.59
C LEU A 52 -8.86 -1.19 -3.63
N PHE A 53 -8.47 -1.82 -4.71
CA PHE A 53 -7.62 -1.18 -5.71
C PHE A 53 -8.39 -0.31 -6.70
N GLY A 54 -9.60 -0.70 -7.09
CA GLY A 54 -10.45 0.07 -8.02
C GLY A 54 -11.12 1.26 -7.35
N ASP A 55 -11.91 1.03 -6.29
CA ASP A 55 -12.71 2.08 -5.67
C ASP A 55 -11.93 2.95 -4.68
N ILE A 56 -10.94 2.40 -3.95
CA ILE A 56 -10.21 3.12 -2.92
C ILE A 56 -8.88 3.63 -3.43
N PHE A 57 -7.97 2.75 -3.85
CA PHE A 57 -6.64 3.14 -4.31
C PHE A 57 -6.66 3.87 -5.66
N GLY A 58 -7.66 3.63 -6.50
CA GLY A 58 -7.86 4.33 -7.77
C GLY A 58 -8.35 5.78 -7.64
N ARG A 59 -8.68 6.26 -6.42
CA ARG A 59 -9.12 7.64 -6.20
C ARG A 59 -7.94 8.62 -6.25
N ASP A 60 -8.18 9.82 -6.73
CA ASP A 60 -7.18 10.88 -6.99
C ASP A 60 -6.98 11.87 -5.82
N VAL A 61 -7.62 11.64 -4.67
CA VAL A 61 -7.52 12.53 -3.49
C VAL A 61 -6.15 12.44 -2.81
N LEU A 62 -5.60 11.22 -2.74
CA LEU A 62 -4.24 10.93 -2.28
C LEU A 62 -3.50 10.20 -3.40
N ASP A 63 -2.22 10.47 -3.54
CA ASP A 63 -1.38 9.72 -4.47
C ASP A 63 -1.02 8.32 -3.94
N PHE A 64 -0.37 7.51 -4.75
CA PHE A 64 0.00 6.16 -4.36
C PHE A 64 1.08 6.14 -3.27
N GLN A 65 1.95 7.13 -3.22
CA GLN A 65 3.01 7.24 -2.23
C GLN A 65 2.42 7.46 -0.83
N ASP A 66 1.49 8.41 -0.70
CA ASP A 66 0.79 8.69 0.55
C ASP A 66 -0.03 7.49 1.03
N ARG A 67 -0.73 6.80 0.10
CA ARG A 67 -1.51 5.60 0.42
C ARG A 67 -0.65 4.45 0.90
N GLU A 68 0.47 4.20 0.24
CA GLU A 68 1.39 3.14 0.64
C GLU A 68 2.07 3.45 1.98
N LEU A 69 2.46 4.71 2.24
CA LEU A 69 2.99 5.10 3.56
C LEU A 69 1.97 4.92 4.67
N ALA A 70 0.70 5.32 4.45
CA ALA A 70 -0.37 5.12 5.41
C ALA A 70 -0.62 3.63 5.68
N THR A 71 -0.62 2.80 4.62
CA THR A 71 -0.78 1.35 4.73
C THR A 71 0.39 0.71 5.47
N ALA A 72 1.63 1.09 5.13
CA ALA A 72 2.82 0.61 5.81
C ALA A 72 2.83 0.99 7.30
N ALA A 73 2.38 2.20 7.65
CA ALA A 73 2.26 2.63 9.04
C ALA A 73 1.25 1.79 9.82
N ALA A 74 0.09 1.51 9.25
CA ALA A 74 -0.91 0.64 9.86
C ALA A 74 -0.38 -0.79 10.07
N LEU A 75 0.28 -1.36 9.06
CA LEU A 75 0.85 -2.71 9.12
C LEU A 75 2.02 -2.82 10.12
N ALA A 76 2.84 -1.79 10.24
CA ALA A 76 3.90 -1.73 11.24
C ALA A 76 3.31 -1.70 12.66
N SER A 77 2.21 -0.97 12.86
CA SER A 77 1.52 -0.86 14.16
C SER A 77 0.80 -2.17 14.56
N LEU A 78 0.47 -3.03 13.60
CA LEU A 78 -0.19 -4.33 13.81
C LEU A 78 0.77 -5.53 13.84
N PRO A 79 2.07 -5.36 13.98
CA PRO A 79 3.20 -6.20 13.62
C PRO A 79 2.93 -7.26 12.51
N ALA A 80 2.37 -6.82 11.41
CA ALA A 80 2.06 -7.68 10.25
C ALA A 80 3.27 -7.75 9.30
N GLU A 81 4.34 -8.43 9.69
CA GLU A 81 5.65 -8.43 9.00
C GLU A 81 5.60 -8.77 7.51
N THR A 82 4.89 -9.83 7.14
CA THR A 82 4.82 -10.30 5.75
C THR A 82 4.16 -9.25 4.86
N GLN A 83 3.06 -8.68 5.32
CA GLN A 83 2.33 -7.64 4.61
C GLN A 83 3.13 -6.34 4.57
N LEU A 84 3.74 -5.95 5.69
CA LEU A 84 4.61 -4.77 5.76
C LEU A 84 5.76 -4.85 4.76
N ARG A 85 6.43 -6.01 4.65
CA ARG A 85 7.48 -6.22 3.64
C ARG A 85 6.98 -5.94 2.23
N SER A 86 5.80 -6.43 1.89
CA SER A 86 5.19 -6.22 0.56
C SER A 86 4.88 -4.75 0.30
N HIS A 87 4.35 -4.03 1.29
CA HIS A 87 4.03 -2.61 1.16
C HIS A 87 5.26 -1.70 1.20
N LEU A 88 6.33 -2.04 1.90
CA LEU A 88 7.61 -1.34 1.79
C LEU A 88 8.21 -1.46 0.37
N LYS A 89 8.09 -2.64 -0.27
CA LYS A 89 8.42 -2.79 -1.71
C LYS A 89 7.47 -1.97 -2.57
N GLY A 90 6.18 -1.95 -2.27
CA GLY A 90 5.19 -1.11 -2.93
C GLY A 90 5.55 0.38 -2.87
N CYS A 91 5.97 0.87 -1.70
CA CYS A 91 6.47 2.24 -1.53
C CYS A 91 7.59 2.59 -2.54
N LEU A 92 8.57 1.70 -2.68
CA LEU A 92 9.66 1.88 -3.66
C LEU A 92 9.13 1.85 -5.10
N ASN A 93 8.22 0.92 -5.42
CA ASN A 93 7.64 0.78 -6.75
C ASN A 93 6.83 2.01 -7.19
N VAL A 94 6.19 2.70 -6.25
CA VAL A 94 5.43 3.93 -6.54
C VAL A 94 6.29 5.20 -6.48
N GLY A 95 7.60 5.07 -6.25
CA GLY A 95 8.57 6.16 -6.40
C GLY A 95 9.06 6.81 -5.10
N LEU A 96 8.77 6.24 -3.93
CA LEU A 96 9.42 6.64 -2.70
C LEU A 96 10.89 6.17 -2.71
N SER A 97 11.79 7.03 -2.25
CA SER A 97 13.21 6.66 -2.14
C SER A 97 13.51 5.87 -0.86
N SER A 98 14.63 5.17 -0.85
CA SER A 98 15.14 4.53 0.38
C SER A 98 15.33 5.54 1.52
N GLN A 99 15.67 6.78 1.20
CA GLN A 99 15.80 7.85 2.20
C GLN A 99 14.45 8.19 2.83
N HIS A 100 13.38 8.36 2.04
CA HIS A 100 12.03 8.57 2.55
C HIS A 100 11.59 7.43 3.49
N LEU A 101 11.93 6.18 3.16
CA LEU A 101 11.58 5.04 4.01
C LEU A 101 12.42 4.96 5.30
N LYS A 102 13.66 5.44 5.30
CA LYS A 102 14.45 5.60 6.54
C LYS A 102 13.86 6.68 7.44
N GLU A 103 13.41 7.78 6.87
CA GLU A 103 12.69 8.83 7.61
C GLU A 103 11.37 8.33 8.17
N PHE A 104 10.62 7.54 7.40
CA PHE A 104 9.43 6.84 7.86
C PHE A 104 9.70 5.96 9.09
N VAL A 105 10.79 5.19 9.11
CA VAL A 105 11.22 4.39 10.28
C VAL A 105 11.47 5.29 11.50
N THR A 106 12.11 6.45 11.31
CA THR A 106 12.33 7.42 12.40
C THR A 106 11.01 7.98 12.95
N VAL A 107 10.03 8.21 12.08
CA VAL A 107 8.68 8.63 12.51
C VAL A 107 7.99 7.51 13.29
N LEU A 108 8.08 6.25 12.84
CA LEU A 108 7.55 5.10 13.58
C LEU A 108 8.14 5.02 15.00
N GLU A 109 9.45 5.19 15.15
CA GLU A 109 10.11 5.15 16.46
C GLU A 109 9.56 6.19 17.42
N THR A 110 9.29 7.39 16.92
CA THR A 110 8.84 8.52 17.75
C THR A 110 7.34 8.54 18.03
N LYS A 111 6.52 7.97 17.12
CA LYS A 111 5.05 8.11 17.15
C LYS A 111 4.32 6.80 17.46
N VAL A 112 4.93 5.66 17.19
CA VAL A 112 4.33 4.33 17.41
C VAL A 112 5.08 3.58 18.49
N GLY A 113 6.33 3.19 18.22
CA GLY A 113 7.13 2.45 19.18
C GLY A 113 8.47 2.00 18.61
N LYS A 114 9.39 1.72 19.53
CA LYS A 114 10.75 1.31 19.18
C LYS A 114 10.78 -0.08 18.53
N SER A 115 9.94 -1.01 18.99
CA SER A 115 9.86 -2.38 18.46
C SER A 115 9.34 -2.38 17.02
N GLU A 116 8.33 -1.57 16.72
CA GLU A 116 7.71 -1.41 15.40
C GLU A 116 8.71 -0.79 14.42
N ALA A 117 9.44 0.23 14.87
CA ALA A 117 10.49 0.86 14.06
C ALA A 117 11.65 -0.11 13.78
N GLN A 118 12.10 -0.89 14.76
CA GLN A 118 13.15 -1.89 14.55
C GLN A 118 12.73 -2.99 13.58
N MET A 119 11.48 -3.45 13.65
CA MET A 119 10.92 -4.41 12.68
C MET A 119 10.90 -3.81 11.27
N ALA A 120 10.40 -2.60 11.11
CA ALA A 120 10.36 -1.93 9.81
C ALA A 120 11.77 -1.67 9.25
N ALA A 121 12.72 -1.24 10.08
CA ALA A 121 14.13 -1.04 9.68
C ALA A 121 14.75 -2.33 9.15
N ARG A 122 14.62 -3.43 9.89
CA ARG A 122 15.14 -4.74 9.48
C ARG A 122 14.55 -5.19 8.13
N LEU A 123 13.23 -5.07 7.97
CA LEU A 123 12.55 -5.41 6.72
C LEU A 123 13.02 -4.54 5.55
N LEU A 124 13.21 -3.24 5.79
CA LEU A 124 13.71 -2.31 4.79
C LEU A 124 15.15 -2.65 4.37
N ASP A 125 16.03 -2.91 5.33
CA ASP A 125 17.42 -3.30 5.03
C ASP A 125 17.49 -4.57 4.20
N ASP A 126 16.70 -5.59 4.54
CA ASP A 126 16.59 -6.82 3.75
C ASP A 126 16.10 -6.57 2.31
N ILE A 127 15.20 -5.62 2.12
CA ILE A 127 14.67 -5.26 0.79
C ILE A 127 15.74 -4.55 -0.05
N LEU A 128 16.50 -3.63 0.57
CA LEU A 128 17.51 -2.83 -0.13
C LEU A 128 18.78 -3.61 -0.48
N GLN A 129 18.98 -4.80 0.09
CA GLN A 129 20.10 -5.69 -0.21
C GLN A 129 19.79 -6.72 -1.31
N GLN A 130 18.56 -6.82 -1.79
CA GLN A 130 18.12 -7.70 -2.88
C GLN A 130 18.33 -7.07 -4.25
#